data_7df8323b2b65c201aefc88069fb71af9
#
_entry.id   7df8323b2b65c201aefc88069fb71af9
#
_cell.length_a   1.000
_cell.length_b   1.000
_cell.length_c   1.000
_cell.angle_alpha   90.00
_cell.angle_beta   90.00
_cell.angle_gamma   90.00
#
_symmetry.space_group_name_H-M   'P 1'
#
loop_
_entity.id
_entity.type
_entity.pdbx_description
1 polymer ?
#
loop_
_entity_poly.entity_id
_entity_poly.type
_entity_poly.pdbx_seq_one_letter_code
_entity_poly.pdbx_strand_id
1 'polypeptide(L)'
;TEVASKWTKFTSYLWEPEGKKAGNGKILSKEWKWNRLQFPIGKNWYSATQFNAPNQPVEELSWRDYGRFGFFFKKDLKKGETQKLNYRFHIAPSQAPALESYPPQVSKEQKESWTATAQKAYTHFAHWIVKQ
;
A
#
# COMPACT_ATOMS: atom_id res chain seq x y z
N THR A 1 3.29 13.02 9.72
CA THR A 1 4.10 13.46 8.57
C THR A 1 5.55 13.77 8.94
N GLU A 2 5.84 14.41 10.06
CA GLU A 2 7.23 14.64 10.53
C GLU A 2 7.97 13.36 10.87
N VAL A 3 7.29 12.37 11.43
CA VAL A 3 7.86 11.06 11.75
C VAL A 3 8.29 10.34 10.46
N ALA A 4 7.49 10.41 9.42
CA ALA A 4 7.83 9.83 8.12
C ALA A 4 9.07 10.51 7.53
N SER A 5 9.21 11.83 7.61
CA SER A 5 10.35 12.56 7.03
C SER A 5 11.70 12.21 7.64
N LYS A 6 11.75 11.87 8.94
CA LYS A 6 12.98 11.44 9.62
C LYS A 6 13.41 10.01 9.26
N TRP A 7 12.50 9.16 8.79
CA TRP A 7 12.69 7.73 8.62
C TRP A 7 12.52 7.25 7.18
N THR A 8 12.44 8.16 6.22
CA THR A 8 12.24 7.87 4.80
C THR A 8 13.21 6.85 4.24
N LYS A 9 14.47 6.94 4.62
CA LYS A 9 15.53 6.01 4.18
C LYS A 9 15.35 4.57 4.68
N PHE A 10 14.46 4.34 5.67
CA PHE A 10 14.19 3.02 6.23
C PHE A 10 12.82 2.46 5.84
N THR A 11 12.11 3.13 4.94
CA THR A 11 10.78 2.73 4.51
C THR A 11 10.87 1.69 3.40
N SER A 12 10.15 0.57 3.55
CA SER A 12 9.99 -0.44 2.51
C SER A 12 8.54 -0.54 2.04
N TYR A 13 8.36 -0.95 0.78
CA TYR A 13 7.06 -1.04 0.13
C TYR A 13 6.83 -2.39 -0.52
N LEU A 14 5.60 -2.89 -0.40
CA LEU A 14 5.06 -4.00 -1.16
C LEU A 14 3.70 -3.63 -1.71
N TRP A 15 3.30 -4.23 -2.83
CA TRP A 15 2.01 -3.99 -3.47
C TRP A 15 1.55 -5.18 -4.31
N GLU A 16 0.22 -5.25 -4.54
CA GLU A 16 -0.39 -6.28 -5.37
C GLU A 16 -1.52 -5.67 -6.23
N PRO A 17 -1.55 -5.95 -7.53
CA PRO A 17 -0.54 -6.67 -8.31
C PRO A 17 0.71 -5.83 -8.57
N GLU A 18 1.81 -6.48 -8.96
CA GLU A 18 2.96 -5.77 -9.48
C GLU A 18 2.60 -5.08 -10.80
N GLY A 19 2.68 -3.77 -10.81
CA GLY A 19 2.36 -2.96 -11.98
C GLY A 19 3.61 -2.48 -12.72
N LYS A 20 3.41 -1.93 -13.91
CA LYS A 20 4.48 -1.30 -14.69
C LYS A 20 4.97 -0.04 -13.96
N LYS A 21 6.25 0.01 -13.66
CA LYS A 21 6.87 1.21 -13.08
C LYS A 21 6.82 2.36 -14.09
N ALA A 22 6.26 3.48 -13.67
CA ALA A 22 6.37 4.76 -14.35
C ALA A 22 7.34 5.66 -13.59
N GLY A 23 7.81 6.73 -14.22
CA GLY A 23 8.68 7.70 -13.55
C GLY A 23 8.06 8.30 -12.28
N ASN A 24 8.88 8.95 -11.46
CA ASN A 24 8.45 9.69 -10.27
C ASN A 24 7.74 8.88 -9.17
N GLY A 25 8.11 7.61 -8.98
CA GLY A 25 7.54 6.77 -7.93
C GLY A 25 6.07 6.41 -8.16
N LYS A 26 5.66 6.27 -9.41
CA LYS A 26 4.34 5.80 -9.81
C LYS A 26 4.42 4.38 -10.35
N ILE A 27 3.39 3.60 -10.07
CA ILE A 27 3.23 2.25 -10.58
C ILE A 27 1.83 2.14 -11.15
N LEU A 28 1.72 1.73 -12.41
CA LEU A 28 0.47 1.69 -13.15
C LEU A 28 -0.14 0.30 -13.07
N SER A 29 -1.38 0.21 -12.65
CA SER A 29 -2.25 -0.96 -12.76
C SER A 29 -3.70 -0.53 -12.63
N LYS A 30 -4.60 -1.26 -13.27
CA LYS A 30 -6.05 -1.07 -13.15
C LYS A 30 -6.68 -2.00 -12.10
N GLU A 31 -5.92 -2.91 -11.54
CA GLU A 31 -6.40 -3.99 -10.67
C GLU A 31 -5.77 -3.97 -9.28
N TRP A 32 -5.54 -2.77 -8.75
CA TRP A 32 -4.95 -2.61 -7.43
C TRP A 32 -5.79 -3.27 -6.35
N LYS A 33 -5.17 -4.20 -5.62
CA LYS A 33 -5.77 -4.87 -4.47
C LYS A 33 -5.33 -4.23 -3.17
N TRP A 34 -4.03 -4.14 -2.96
CA TRP A 34 -3.46 -3.56 -1.75
C TRP A 34 -2.05 -3.02 -1.99
N ASN A 35 -1.64 -2.12 -1.12
CA ASN A 35 -0.25 -1.72 -0.94
C ASN A 35 0.11 -1.75 0.55
N ARG A 36 1.36 -1.98 0.85
CA ARG A 36 1.90 -2.01 2.20
C ARG A 36 3.13 -1.14 2.28
N LEU A 37 3.15 -0.30 3.30
CA LEU A 37 4.28 0.49 3.74
C LEU A 37 4.79 -0.11 5.04
N GLN A 38 6.10 -0.26 5.18
CA GLN A 38 6.75 -0.64 6.42
C GLN A 38 7.75 0.43 6.83
N PHE A 39 7.75 0.81 8.08
CA PHE A 39 8.52 1.95 8.58
C PHE A 39 8.87 1.80 10.06
N PRO A 40 10.00 2.37 10.52
CA PRO A 40 10.34 2.43 11.93
C PRO A 40 9.77 3.67 12.61
N ILE A 41 9.39 3.53 13.88
CA ILE A 41 9.14 4.63 14.82
C ILE A 41 9.99 4.37 16.06
N GLY A 42 11.02 5.18 16.26
CA GLY A 42 12.02 4.92 17.30
C GLY A 42 12.75 3.60 17.04
N LYS A 43 12.67 2.67 17.97
CA LYS A 43 13.27 1.32 17.87
C LYS A 43 12.30 0.26 17.34
N ASN A 44 11.03 0.61 17.16
CA ASN A 44 9.98 -0.33 16.77
C ASN A 44 9.64 -0.20 15.29
N TRP A 45 9.29 -1.32 14.68
CA TRP A 45 8.82 -1.37 13.31
C TRP A 45 7.32 -1.56 13.23
N TYR A 46 6.71 -0.88 12.27
CA TYR A 46 5.28 -0.92 11.99
C TYR A 46 5.02 -1.12 10.51
N SER A 47 3.84 -1.61 10.20
CA SER A 47 3.33 -1.64 8.84
C SER A 47 1.96 -1.01 8.75
N ALA A 48 1.71 -0.31 7.64
CA ALA A 48 0.39 0.14 7.24
C ALA A 48 0.05 -0.52 5.89
N THR A 49 -1.03 -1.28 5.85
CA THR A 49 -1.54 -1.89 4.62
C THR A 49 -2.85 -1.22 4.25
N GLN A 50 -2.91 -0.66 3.06
CA GLN A 50 -4.12 -0.09 2.48
C GLN A 50 -4.73 -1.09 1.49
N PHE A 51 -5.99 -1.41 1.68
CA PHE A 51 -6.77 -2.25 0.80
C PHE A 51 -7.71 -1.38 -0.03
N ASN A 52 -7.75 -1.63 -1.33
CA ASN A 52 -8.66 -1.00 -2.27
C ASN A 52 -9.88 -1.90 -2.48
N ALA A 53 -11.10 -1.35 -2.48
CA ALA A 53 -12.28 -2.15 -2.73
C ALA A 53 -12.30 -2.69 -4.17
N PRO A 54 -12.82 -3.92 -4.40
CA PRO A 54 -13.05 -4.42 -5.74
C PRO A 54 -13.90 -3.44 -6.56
N ASN A 55 -13.60 -3.35 -7.86
CA ASN A 55 -14.33 -2.48 -8.81
C ASN A 55 -14.22 -0.97 -8.54
N GLN A 56 -13.37 -0.56 -7.60
CA GLN A 56 -13.10 0.85 -7.37
C GLN A 56 -12.13 1.37 -8.44
N PRO A 57 -12.39 2.56 -9.02
CA PRO A 57 -11.51 3.11 -10.03
C PRO A 57 -10.13 3.39 -9.45
N VAL A 58 -9.11 2.82 -10.07
CA VAL A 58 -7.70 3.06 -9.74
C VAL A 58 -6.89 2.95 -11.00
N GLU A 59 -5.97 3.86 -11.20
CA GLU A 59 -5.06 3.87 -12.35
C GLU A 59 -3.61 3.70 -11.94
N GLU A 60 -3.23 4.27 -10.81
CA GLU A 60 -1.84 4.26 -10.36
C GLU A 60 -1.71 4.16 -8.85
N LEU A 61 -0.61 3.55 -8.41
CA LEU A 61 -0.09 3.64 -7.05
C LEU A 61 1.00 4.71 -7.03
N SER A 62 0.85 5.71 -6.15
CA SER A 62 1.91 6.68 -5.87
C SER A 62 2.61 6.31 -4.57
N TRP A 63 3.93 6.29 -4.63
CA TRP A 63 4.79 6.09 -3.47
C TRP A 63 5.96 7.06 -3.50
N ARG A 64 6.54 7.34 -2.34
CA ARG A 64 7.74 8.15 -2.17
C ARG A 64 8.56 7.59 -1.03
N ASP A 65 9.85 7.78 -1.11
CA ASP A 65 10.81 7.36 -0.10
C ASP A 65 10.57 7.99 1.29
N TYR A 66 9.85 9.09 1.37
CA TYR A 66 9.43 9.72 2.63
C TYR A 66 8.11 9.18 3.22
N GLY A 67 7.71 7.96 2.89
CA GLY A 67 6.55 7.30 3.49
C GLY A 67 5.19 7.70 2.89
N ARG A 68 5.16 8.36 1.73
CA ARG A 68 3.91 8.62 1.02
C ARG A 68 3.52 7.40 0.21
N PHE A 69 2.27 6.97 0.35
CA PHE A 69 1.68 5.95 -0.49
C PHE A 69 0.17 6.21 -0.65
N GLY A 70 -0.40 5.79 -1.77
CA GLY A 70 -1.83 5.93 -2.03
C GLY A 70 -2.21 5.53 -3.44
N PHE A 71 -3.50 5.27 -3.61
CA PHE A 71 -4.11 4.99 -4.91
C PHE A 71 -4.62 6.27 -5.54
N PHE A 72 -4.39 6.42 -6.85
CA PHE A 72 -4.85 7.55 -7.64
C PHE A 72 -5.70 7.07 -8.81
N PHE A 73 -6.71 7.86 -9.13
CA PHE A 73 -7.55 7.69 -10.29
C PHE A 73 -8.04 9.05 -10.78
N LYS A 74 -8.51 9.08 -12.01
CA LYS A 74 -9.20 10.24 -12.58
C LYS A 74 -10.63 9.84 -12.92
N LYS A 75 -11.57 10.67 -12.57
CA LYS A 75 -12.97 10.53 -12.94
C LYS A 75 -13.60 11.91 -13.07
N ASP A 76 -14.19 12.17 -14.21
CA ASP A 76 -15.01 13.37 -14.42
C ASP A 76 -16.37 13.13 -13.77
N LEU A 77 -16.73 13.99 -12.81
CA LEU A 77 -18.03 13.95 -12.14
C LEU A 77 -18.92 15.05 -12.72
N LYS A 78 -20.10 14.67 -13.20
CA LYS A 78 -21.12 15.63 -13.60
C LYS A 78 -21.74 16.26 -12.36
N LYS A 79 -22.34 17.45 -12.54
CA LYS A 79 -23.07 18.13 -11.46
C LYS A 79 -24.15 17.22 -10.86
N GLY A 80 -24.08 17.00 -9.54
CA GLY A 80 -24.97 16.13 -8.80
C GLY A 80 -24.55 14.65 -8.75
N GLU A 81 -23.51 14.25 -9.49
CA GLU A 81 -22.96 12.90 -9.41
C GLU A 81 -22.08 12.72 -8.16
N THR A 82 -22.15 11.56 -7.55
CA THR A 82 -21.36 11.19 -6.36
C THR A 82 -20.51 9.97 -6.67
N GLN A 83 -19.25 9.99 -6.24
CA GLN A 83 -18.37 8.81 -6.26
C GLN A 83 -18.10 8.35 -4.83
N LYS A 84 -18.55 7.12 -4.52
CA LYS A 84 -18.22 6.47 -3.25
C LYS A 84 -16.89 5.72 -3.40
N LEU A 85 -15.99 5.92 -2.45
CA LEU A 85 -14.70 5.26 -2.38
C LEU A 85 -14.61 4.48 -1.06
N ASN A 86 -14.22 3.22 -1.12
CA ASN A 86 -14.10 2.36 0.04
C ASN A 86 -12.65 1.86 0.17
N TYR A 87 -12.02 2.19 1.27
CA TYR A 87 -10.69 1.73 1.63
C TYR A 87 -10.71 1.08 3.00
N ARG A 88 -9.79 0.17 3.22
CA ARG A 88 -9.49 -0.35 4.55
C ARG A 88 -8.01 -0.16 4.83
N PHE A 89 -7.70 0.27 6.04
CA PHE A 89 -6.32 0.33 6.53
C PHE A 89 -6.14 -0.68 7.65
N HIS A 90 -5.02 -1.39 7.62
CA HIS A 90 -4.56 -2.25 8.69
C HIS A 90 -3.18 -1.77 9.13
N ILE A 91 -3.08 -1.34 10.39
CA ILE A 91 -1.83 -0.87 10.99
C ILE A 91 -1.48 -1.85 12.09
N ALA A 92 -0.25 -2.37 12.08
CA ALA A 92 0.20 -3.36 13.05
C ALA A 92 1.71 -3.22 13.33
N PRO A 93 2.18 -3.70 14.50
CA PRO A 93 3.59 -3.95 14.70
C PRO A 93 4.15 -4.85 13.60
N SER A 94 5.40 -4.66 13.25
CA SER A 94 6.07 -5.40 12.19
C SER A 94 7.50 -5.74 12.63
N GLN A 95 8.12 -6.68 11.93
CA GLN A 95 9.55 -6.95 12.11
C GLN A 95 10.37 -6.00 11.23
N ALA A 96 11.59 -5.72 11.64
CA ALA A 96 12.55 -5.02 10.79
C ALA A 96 12.78 -5.80 9.48
N PRO A 97 13.07 -5.11 8.35
CA PRO A 97 13.55 -5.79 7.16
C PRO A 97 14.78 -6.65 7.47
N ALA A 98 14.86 -7.83 6.87
CA ALA A 98 15.95 -8.76 7.14
C ALA A 98 17.29 -8.32 6.54
N LEU A 99 17.28 -7.41 5.58
CA LEU A 99 18.47 -6.96 4.86
C LEU A 99 18.81 -5.52 5.23
N GLU A 100 20.03 -5.32 5.71
CA GLU A 100 20.61 -3.99 5.92
C GLU A 100 21.04 -3.40 4.59
N SER A 101 20.14 -2.68 3.93
CA SER A 101 20.40 -1.98 2.68
C SER A 101 19.69 -0.65 2.65
N TYR A 102 20.09 0.23 1.74
CA TYR A 102 19.37 1.46 1.48
C TYR A 102 18.95 1.53 0.01
N PRO A 103 17.66 1.65 -0.31
CA PRO A 103 16.51 1.50 0.61
C PRO A 103 16.43 0.09 1.21
N PRO A 104 15.80 -0.08 2.40
CA PRO A 104 15.68 -1.38 3.04
C PRO A 104 15.02 -2.39 2.12
N GLN A 105 15.65 -3.53 1.95
CA GLN A 105 15.10 -4.61 1.15
C GLN A 105 14.51 -5.70 2.05
N VAL A 106 13.45 -6.28 1.57
CA VAL A 106 12.74 -7.36 2.24
C VAL A 106 13.29 -8.68 1.74
N SER A 107 13.59 -9.62 2.63
CA SER A 107 13.96 -10.96 2.19
C SER A 107 12.82 -11.64 1.43
N LYS A 108 13.14 -12.65 0.63
CA LYS A 108 12.15 -13.40 -0.13
C LYS A 108 11.09 -14.00 0.80
N GLU A 109 11.51 -14.60 1.89
CA GLU A 109 10.65 -15.26 2.88
C GLU A 109 9.72 -14.24 3.57
N GLN A 110 10.25 -13.07 3.95
CA GLN A 110 9.42 -11.99 4.50
C GLN A 110 8.42 -11.47 3.47
N LYS A 111 8.82 -11.28 2.22
CA LYS A 111 7.93 -10.85 1.14
C LYS A 111 6.79 -11.83 0.95
N GLU A 112 7.07 -13.11 0.88
CA GLU A 112 6.07 -14.18 0.73
C GLU A 112 5.10 -14.22 1.91
N SER A 113 5.61 -14.19 3.14
CA SER A 113 4.80 -14.19 4.36
C SER A 113 3.88 -12.96 4.43
N TRP A 114 4.40 -11.78 4.16
CA TRP A 114 3.61 -10.55 4.20
C TRP A 114 2.58 -10.48 3.08
N THR A 115 2.93 -10.98 1.88
CA THR A 115 2.01 -11.07 0.75
C THR A 115 0.86 -12.01 1.06
N ALA A 116 1.13 -13.19 1.63
CA ALA A 116 0.10 -14.13 2.04
C ALA A 116 -0.85 -13.54 3.09
N THR A 117 -0.32 -12.85 4.09
CA THR A 117 -1.10 -12.18 5.13
C THR A 117 -1.98 -11.06 4.54
N ALA A 118 -1.43 -10.22 3.68
CA ALA A 118 -2.17 -9.15 3.03
C ALA A 118 -3.25 -9.69 2.10
N GLN A 119 -2.95 -10.73 1.33
CA GLN A 119 -3.90 -11.38 0.43
C GLN A 119 -5.09 -11.98 1.19
N LYS A 120 -4.86 -12.64 2.32
CA LYS A 120 -5.92 -13.15 3.19
C LYS A 120 -6.82 -12.03 3.71
N ALA A 121 -6.21 -10.96 4.20
CA ALA A 121 -6.95 -9.79 4.70
C ALA A 121 -7.73 -9.08 3.59
N TYR A 122 -7.18 -9.00 2.38
CA TYR A 122 -7.87 -8.46 1.20
C TYR A 122 -9.10 -9.29 0.84
N THR A 123 -8.98 -10.61 0.81
CA THR A 123 -10.10 -11.51 0.49
C THR A 123 -11.27 -11.30 1.45
N HIS A 124 -11.00 -11.18 2.75
CA HIS A 124 -12.02 -10.86 3.75
C HIS A 124 -12.67 -9.50 3.51
N PHE A 125 -11.88 -8.48 3.23
CA PHE A 125 -12.38 -7.13 2.95
C PHE A 125 -13.24 -7.09 1.68
N ALA A 126 -12.77 -7.70 0.59
CA ALA A 126 -13.47 -7.75 -0.67
C ALA A 126 -14.84 -8.44 -0.53
N HIS A 127 -14.87 -9.56 0.20
CA HIS A 127 -16.11 -10.27 0.47
C HIS A 127 -17.12 -9.45 1.30
N TRP A 128 -16.62 -8.73 2.30
CA TRP A 128 -17.46 -7.85 3.12
C TRP A 128 -18.05 -6.68 2.31
N ILE A 129 -17.24 -6.05 1.44
CA ILE A 129 -17.69 -4.91 0.61
C ILE A 129 -18.78 -5.33 -0.39
N VAL A 130 -18.68 -6.51 -0.98
CA VAL A 130 -19.68 -7.00 -1.98
C VAL A 130 -21.05 -7.25 -1.33
N LYS A 131 -21.11 -7.43 -0.01
CA LYS A 131 -22.34 -7.65 0.75
C LYS A 131 -23.02 -6.36 1.25
N GLN A 132 -22.41 -5.20 1.03
CA GLN A 132 -22.94 -3.86 1.38
C GLN A 132 -23.73 -3.25 0.21
#